data_1ace0c6c48794f45e9a76b7b776beff9
#
_entry.id   1ace0c6c48794f45e9a76b7b776beff9
#
_cell.length_a   1.000
_cell.length_b   1.000
_cell.length_c   1.000
_cell.angle_alpha   90.00
_cell.angle_beta   90.00
_cell.angle_gamma   90.00
#
_symmetry.space_group_name_H-M   'P 1'
#
loop_
_entity.id
_entity.type
_entity.pdbx_description
1 polymer ?
#
loop_
_entity_poly.entity_id
_entity_poly.type
_entity_poly.pdbx_seq_one_letter_code
_entity_poly.pdbx_strand_id
1 'polypeptide(L)'
;MQFGFLLEQVVNGLVLGGYYLLIALGLSLIFSVGGVVNLAHGAFYALGAYLSLEITNALGFGPAMVLSPIAVAMLGILFERYILRRFYTADPILSLLVTFGLAMVAEQTIRIAWGASPLPASIPPMFRGSVILGDFLFSRYRVMLLAVVAVVLIGVWLLLHKTSFGRVVRAGIQRPDMVAALGIRLQPYMTAVVMLGVGMAAMGGAFFAPITIVHPAMGAEIITVAFVVVVIGGLGSFWGVVIAALLVGVVRGITIHFVPAAGEASIYVLMFLVLLVRPRGLLGERIEKFE
;
A
#
# COMPACT_ATOMS: atom_id res chain seq x y z
N MET A 1 8.85 15.98 -30.42
CA MET A 1 8.40 16.63 -29.17
C MET A 1 7.24 15.87 -28.48
N GLN A 2 6.18 15.44 -29.18
CA GLN A 2 5.04 14.75 -28.52
C GLN A 2 5.37 13.38 -27.91
N PHE A 3 6.23 12.58 -28.54
CA PHE A 3 6.58 11.24 -28.04
C PHE A 3 7.38 11.29 -26.74
N GLY A 4 8.33 12.19 -26.64
CA GLY A 4 9.13 12.37 -25.44
C GLY A 4 8.32 12.80 -24.24
N PHE A 5 7.39 13.68 -24.48
CA PHE A 5 6.46 14.19 -23.48
C PHE A 5 5.53 13.08 -22.94
N LEU A 6 4.98 12.22 -23.80
CA LEU A 6 4.18 11.06 -23.36
C LEU A 6 5.00 10.09 -22.50
N LEU A 7 6.28 9.87 -22.86
CA LEU A 7 7.17 9.02 -22.07
C LEU A 7 7.37 9.57 -20.66
N GLU A 8 7.53 10.89 -20.52
CA GLU A 8 7.64 11.55 -19.21
C GLU A 8 6.37 11.32 -18.35
N GLN A 9 5.17 11.43 -18.96
CA GLN A 9 3.93 11.18 -18.25
C GLN A 9 3.75 9.70 -17.84
N VAL A 10 4.21 8.77 -18.68
CA VAL A 10 4.23 7.33 -18.32
C VAL A 10 5.16 7.10 -17.12
N VAL A 11 6.36 7.68 -17.11
CA VAL A 11 7.28 7.54 -15.97
C VAL A 11 6.72 8.19 -14.70
N ASN A 12 6.12 9.38 -14.80
CA ASN A 12 5.41 10.00 -13.68
C ASN A 12 4.27 9.12 -13.19
N GLY A 13 3.52 8.52 -14.10
CA GLY A 13 2.48 7.53 -13.79
C GLY A 13 3.02 6.28 -13.12
N LEU A 14 4.20 5.79 -13.52
CA LEU A 14 4.85 4.66 -12.84
C LEU A 14 5.28 5.00 -11.41
N VAL A 15 5.72 6.24 -11.13
CA VAL A 15 5.99 6.70 -9.76
C VAL A 15 4.72 6.68 -8.92
N LEU A 16 3.59 7.19 -9.45
CA LEU A 16 2.29 7.11 -8.80
C LEU A 16 1.84 5.66 -8.62
N GLY A 17 2.04 4.82 -9.63
CA GLY A 17 1.77 3.38 -9.56
C GLY A 17 2.58 2.69 -8.47
N GLY A 18 3.87 3.01 -8.33
CA GLY A 18 4.73 2.53 -7.25
C GLY A 18 4.24 2.93 -5.86
N TYR A 19 3.75 4.14 -5.73
CA TYR A 19 3.10 4.64 -4.52
C TYR A 19 1.88 3.80 -4.14
N TYR A 20 0.95 3.63 -5.08
CA TYR A 20 -0.25 2.79 -4.85
C TYR A 20 0.09 1.33 -4.61
N LEU A 21 1.15 0.83 -5.27
CA LEU A 21 1.59 -0.55 -5.15
C LEU A 21 1.97 -0.93 -3.73
N LEU A 22 2.77 -0.12 -3.03
CA LEU A 22 3.19 -0.42 -1.65
C LEU A 22 1.98 -0.58 -0.73
N ILE A 23 1.03 0.35 -0.82
CA ILE A 23 -0.15 0.37 0.05
C ILE A 23 -1.11 -0.76 -0.34
N ALA A 24 -1.39 -0.92 -1.63
CA ALA A 24 -2.32 -1.93 -2.12
C ALA A 24 -1.80 -3.36 -1.93
N LEU A 25 -0.49 -3.60 -2.09
CA LEU A 25 0.10 -4.91 -1.78
C LEU A 25 -0.02 -5.25 -0.29
N GLY A 26 0.26 -4.28 0.59
CA GLY A 26 0.09 -4.48 2.03
C GLY A 26 -1.36 -4.84 2.38
N LEU A 27 -2.32 -4.11 1.82
CA LEU A 27 -3.76 -4.37 2.01
C LEU A 27 -4.15 -5.75 1.45
N SER A 28 -3.70 -6.09 0.24
CA SER A 28 -4.00 -7.37 -0.40
C SER A 28 -3.42 -8.56 0.37
N LEU A 29 -2.21 -8.44 0.93
CA LEU A 29 -1.61 -9.47 1.77
C LEU A 29 -2.43 -9.73 3.04
N ILE A 30 -2.88 -8.67 3.72
CA ILE A 30 -3.71 -8.79 4.92
C ILE A 30 -5.04 -9.45 4.56
N PHE A 31 -5.67 -9.03 3.46
CA PHE A 31 -6.91 -9.62 2.97
C PHE A 31 -6.75 -11.12 2.63
N SER A 32 -5.67 -11.49 1.95
CA SER A 32 -5.41 -12.88 1.54
C SER A 32 -5.36 -13.84 2.71
N VAL A 33 -4.83 -13.41 3.85
CA VAL A 33 -4.61 -14.26 5.03
C VAL A 33 -5.83 -14.28 5.96
N GLY A 34 -6.48 -13.13 6.13
CA GLY A 34 -7.57 -12.97 7.10
C GLY A 34 -8.98 -12.94 6.50
N GLY A 35 -9.12 -12.78 5.17
CA GLY A 35 -10.41 -12.52 4.53
C GLY A 35 -11.06 -11.20 4.95
N VAL A 36 -10.32 -10.34 5.64
CA VAL A 36 -10.82 -9.12 6.29
C VAL A 36 -10.41 -7.88 5.50
N VAL A 37 -11.37 -7.06 5.14
CA VAL A 37 -11.12 -5.73 4.56
C VAL A 37 -10.73 -4.77 5.69
N ASN A 38 -9.50 -4.27 5.65
CA ASN A 38 -8.95 -3.40 6.70
C ASN A 38 -8.91 -1.94 6.24
N LEU A 39 -9.92 -1.14 6.58
CA LEU A 39 -9.93 0.29 6.28
C LEU A 39 -8.97 1.11 7.16
N ALA A 40 -8.55 0.59 8.33
CA ALA A 40 -7.52 1.22 9.15
C ALA A 40 -6.11 1.17 8.50
N HIS A 41 -5.95 0.45 7.38
CA HIS A 41 -4.67 0.35 6.68
C HIS A 41 -4.15 1.72 6.22
N GLY A 42 -5.04 2.64 5.81
CA GLY A 42 -4.69 4.03 5.49
C GLY A 42 -4.16 4.82 6.68
N ALA A 43 -4.64 4.53 7.90
CA ALA A 43 -4.13 5.18 9.10
C ALA A 43 -2.66 4.81 9.37
N PHE A 44 -2.24 3.57 9.10
CA PHE A 44 -0.84 3.16 9.22
C PHE A 44 0.05 3.85 8.18
N TYR A 45 -0.46 4.11 6.98
CA TYR A 45 0.22 4.95 6.00
C TYR A 45 0.42 6.37 6.54
N ALA A 46 -0.63 7.01 7.07
CA ALA A 46 -0.53 8.35 7.64
C ALA A 46 0.45 8.39 8.83
N LEU A 47 0.36 7.42 9.76
CA LEU A 47 1.31 7.29 10.87
C LEU A 47 2.76 7.14 10.38
N GLY A 48 2.99 6.37 9.31
CA GLY A 48 4.31 6.24 8.68
C GLY A 48 4.86 7.59 8.20
N ALA A 49 4.02 8.40 7.56
CA ALA A 49 4.39 9.74 7.09
C ALA A 49 4.73 10.68 8.27
N TYR A 50 3.85 10.77 9.27
CA TYR A 50 4.06 11.65 10.43
C TYR A 50 5.28 11.24 11.26
N LEU A 51 5.45 9.95 11.57
CA LEU A 51 6.63 9.47 12.29
C LEU A 51 7.92 9.68 11.48
N SER A 52 7.86 9.56 10.15
CA SER A 52 9.04 9.83 9.32
C SER A 52 9.46 11.30 9.38
N LEU A 53 8.52 12.24 9.50
CA LEU A 53 8.82 13.66 9.68
C LEU A 53 9.52 13.89 11.04
N GLU A 54 8.96 13.36 12.13
CA GLU A 54 9.55 13.51 13.47
C GLU A 54 10.95 12.91 13.53
N ILE A 55 11.12 11.69 13.04
CA ILE A 55 12.42 11.03 13.06
C ILE A 55 13.41 11.74 12.10
N THR A 56 12.95 12.29 10.97
CA THR A 56 13.81 13.08 10.07
C THR A 56 14.33 14.33 10.76
N ASN A 57 13.49 15.02 11.54
CA ASN A 57 13.90 16.21 12.30
C ASN A 57 14.89 15.88 13.42
N ALA A 58 14.78 14.70 14.03
CA ALA A 58 15.63 14.29 15.15
C ALA A 58 16.93 13.59 14.70
N LEU A 59 16.86 12.67 13.76
CA LEU A 59 17.95 11.74 13.40
C LEU A 59 18.36 11.82 11.92
N GLY A 60 17.64 12.59 11.11
CA GLY A 60 17.87 12.69 9.67
C GLY A 60 17.06 11.71 8.84
N PHE A 61 17.09 11.90 7.51
CA PHE A 61 16.27 11.18 6.56
C PHE A 61 16.53 9.67 6.51
N GLY A 62 17.80 9.22 6.47
CA GLY A 62 18.15 7.79 6.34
C GLY A 62 17.56 6.94 7.47
N PRO A 63 17.84 7.25 8.76
CA PRO A 63 17.21 6.57 9.88
C PRO A 63 15.67 6.62 9.85
N ALA A 64 15.07 7.76 9.47
CA ALA A 64 13.62 7.91 9.41
C ALA A 64 12.96 6.90 8.46
N MET A 65 13.56 6.66 7.29
CA MET A 65 13.04 5.74 6.29
C MET A 65 13.05 4.26 6.71
N VAL A 66 13.81 3.92 7.74
CA VAL A 66 13.89 2.55 8.30
C VAL A 66 13.09 2.45 9.60
N LEU A 67 13.29 3.40 10.52
CA LEU A 67 12.69 3.33 11.85
C LEU A 67 11.18 3.58 11.84
N SER A 68 10.68 4.50 10.98
CA SER A 68 9.25 4.79 10.88
C SER A 68 8.44 3.57 10.44
N PRO A 69 8.76 2.88 9.32
CA PRO A 69 8.03 1.67 8.94
C PRO A 69 8.13 0.54 9.95
N ILE A 70 9.28 0.37 10.62
CA ILE A 70 9.47 -0.65 11.65
C ILE A 70 8.59 -0.34 12.87
N ALA A 71 8.58 0.90 13.35
CA ALA A 71 7.77 1.31 14.50
C ALA A 71 6.27 1.07 14.23
N VAL A 72 5.80 1.46 13.04
CA VAL A 72 4.40 1.25 12.65
C VAL A 72 4.10 -0.24 12.42
N ALA A 73 5.04 -1.02 11.85
CA ALA A 73 4.88 -2.47 11.71
C ALA A 73 4.72 -3.17 13.07
N MET A 74 5.44 -2.72 14.10
CA MET A 74 5.28 -3.21 15.47
C MET A 74 3.89 -2.87 16.04
N LEU A 75 3.34 -1.68 15.77
CA LEU A 75 1.95 -1.36 16.08
C LEU A 75 0.98 -2.29 15.34
N GLY A 76 1.32 -2.72 14.13
CA GLY A 76 0.56 -3.72 13.39
C GLY A 76 0.41 -5.06 14.10
N ILE A 77 1.42 -5.48 14.90
CA ILE A 77 1.34 -6.69 15.74
C ILE A 77 0.26 -6.52 16.82
N LEU A 78 0.26 -5.37 17.49
CA LEU A 78 -0.74 -5.06 18.52
C LEU A 78 -2.13 -4.99 17.92
N PHE A 79 -2.26 -4.32 16.78
CA PHE A 79 -3.50 -4.21 16.02
C PHE A 79 -4.05 -5.59 15.61
N GLU A 80 -3.21 -6.48 15.06
CA GLU A 80 -3.61 -7.83 14.68
C GLU A 80 -4.06 -8.62 15.92
N ARG A 81 -3.22 -8.64 16.97
CA ARG A 81 -3.44 -9.48 18.15
C ARG A 81 -4.70 -9.10 18.93
N TYR A 82 -4.96 -7.80 19.11
CA TYR A 82 -6.03 -7.31 19.99
C TYR A 82 -7.32 -6.97 19.24
N ILE A 83 -7.23 -6.64 17.95
CA ILE A 83 -8.37 -6.19 17.16
C ILE A 83 -8.66 -7.17 16.03
N LEU A 84 -7.80 -7.25 15.00
CA LEU A 84 -8.10 -7.92 13.75
C LEU A 84 -8.38 -9.42 13.90
N ARG A 85 -7.64 -10.09 14.78
CA ARG A 85 -7.78 -11.54 15.05
C ARG A 85 -9.18 -11.95 15.47
N ARG A 86 -9.92 -11.07 16.15
CA ARG A 86 -11.29 -11.36 16.59
C ARG A 86 -12.29 -11.42 15.44
N PHE A 87 -11.91 -10.89 14.28
CA PHE A 87 -12.81 -10.78 13.12
C PHE A 87 -12.48 -11.74 11.98
N TYR A 88 -11.48 -12.61 12.10
CA TYR A 88 -11.15 -13.60 11.07
C TYR A 88 -12.28 -14.61 10.79
N THR A 89 -13.12 -14.87 11.78
CA THR A 89 -14.29 -15.77 11.68
C THR A 89 -15.63 -15.03 11.80
N ALA A 90 -15.60 -13.69 11.90
CA ALA A 90 -16.78 -12.86 12.02
C ALA A 90 -17.33 -12.47 10.64
N ASP A 91 -18.53 -11.89 10.62
CA ASP A 91 -19.09 -11.30 9.42
C ASP A 91 -18.15 -10.20 8.87
N PRO A 92 -17.80 -10.22 7.56
CA PRO A 92 -16.96 -9.21 6.94
C PRO A 92 -17.43 -7.76 7.15
N ILE A 93 -18.75 -7.53 7.29
CA ILE A 93 -19.31 -6.20 7.56
C ILE A 93 -18.86 -5.68 8.93
N LEU A 94 -18.81 -6.54 9.94
CA LEU A 94 -18.37 -6.13 11.29
C LEU A 94 -16.90 -5.72 11.29
N SER A 95 -16.05 -6.45 10.58
CA SER A 95 -14.65 -6.12 10.45
C SER A 95 -14.45 -4.77 9.75
N LEU A 96 -15.26 -4.50 8.72
CA LEU A 96 -15.23 -3.26 7.95
C LEU A 96 -15.64 -2.07 8.84
N LEU A 97 -16.70 -2.20 9.63
CA LEU A 97 -17.17 -1.15 10.56
C LEU A 97 -16.13 -0.85 11.65
N VAL A 98 -15.55 -1.89 12.25
CA VAL A 98 -14.54 -1.71 13.32
C VAL A 98 -13.27 -1.07 12.78
N THR A 99 -12.77 -1.52 11.62
CA THR A 99 -11.57 -0.94 11.03
C THR A 99 -11.80 0.47 10.51
N PHE A 100 -13.00 0.80 10.03
CA PHE A 100 -13.40 2.17 9.69
C PHE A 100 -13.42 3.07 10.93
N GLY A 101 -14.07 2.63 12.02
CA GLY A 101 -14.08 3.38 13.28
C GLY A 101 -12.67 3.60 13.81
N LEU A 102 -11.80 2.60 13.72
CA LEU A 102 -10.39 2.74 14.11
C LEU A 102 -9.62 3.72 13.22
N ALA A 103 -9.90 3.75 11.92
CA ALA A 103 -9.32 4.73 11.01
C ALA A 103 -9.67 6.16 11.43
N MET A 104 -10.95 6.41 11.79
CA MET A 104 -11.39 7.71 12.28
C MET A 104 -10.74 8.11 13.61
N VAL A 105 -10.63 7.15 14.55
CA VAL A 105 -9.93 7.38 15.83
C VAL A 105 -8.46 7.72 15.58
N ALA A 106 -7.79 6.99 14.69
CA ALA A 106 -6.39 7.24 14.35
C ALA A 106 -6.21 8.60 13.68
N GLU A 107 -7.08 8.99 12.73
CA GLU A 107 -7.05 10.33 12.12
C GLU A 107 -7.21 11.42 13.16
N GLN A 108 -8.19 11.27 14.07
CA GLN A 108 -8.39 12.25 15.13
C GLN A 108 -7.22 12.30 16.12
N THR A 109 -6.60 11.16 16.43
CA THR A 109 -5.40 11.10 17.27
C THR A 109 -4.24 11.84 16.61
N ILE A 110 -4.05 11.69 15.29
CA ILE A 110 -3.05 12.44 14.52
C ILE A 110 -3.34 13.94 14.59
N ARG A 111 -4.61 14.38 14.44
CA ARG A 111 -4.99 15.80 14.56
C ARG A 111 -4.68 16.37 15.95
N ILE A 112 -4.88 15.60 16.99
CA ILE A 112 -4.58 16.03 18.38
C ILE A 112 -3.07 16.12 18.61
N ALA A 113 -2.30 15.16 18.10
CA ALA A 113 -0.87 15.08 18.32
C ALA A 113 -0.06 16.10 17.50
N TRP A 114 -0.39 16.29 16.22
CA TRP A 114 0.37 17.10 15.26
C TRP A 114 -0.38 18.33 14.73
N GLY A 115 -1.65 18.49 15.09
CA GLY A 115 -2.50 19.56 14.59
C GLY A 115 -3.24 19.21 13.31
N ALA A 116 -4.13 20.14 12.90
CA ALA A 116 -4.96 19.95 11.69
C ALA A 116 -4.29 20.50 10.42
N SER A 117 -3.27 21.35 10.57
CA SER A 117 -2.58 21.99 9.45
C SER A 117 -1.68 21.04 8.71
N PRO A 118 -1.64 21.12 7.36
CA PRO A 118 -0.71 20.35 6.56
C PRO A 118 0.76 20.64 6.93
N LEU A 119 1.56 19.58 7.02
CA LEU A 119 2.99 19.68 7.33
C LEU A 119 3.81 19.47 6.05
N PRO A 120 4.73 20.41 5.72
CA PRO A 120 5.63 20.22 4.60
C PRO A 120 6.75 19.23 4.94
N ALA A 121 6.96 18.25 4.08
CA ALA A 121 8.15 17.40 4.12
C ALA A 121 9.13 17.85 3.03
N SER A 122 10.40 18.00 3.35
CA SER A 122 11.40 18.45 2.41
C SER A 122 12.17 17.29 1.79
N ILE A 123 12.44 17.39 0.48
CA ILE A 123 13.33 16.44 -0.19
C ILE A 123 14.75 16.63 0.36
N PRO A 124 15.42 15.54 0.82
CA PRO A 124 16.79 15.61 1.34
C PRO A 124 17.77 16.22 0.32
N PRO A 125 18.77 17.02 0.75
CA PRO A 125 19.70 17.68 -0.16
C PRO A 125 20.39 16.74 -1.15
N MET A 126 20.72 15.51 -0.74
CA MET A 126 21.37 14.50 -1.58
C MET A 126 20.51 14.02 -2.77
N PHE A 127 19.17 14.13 -2.66
CA PHE A 127 18.24 13.75 -3.71
C PHE A 127 17.59 14.94 -4.42
N ARG A 128 18.03 16.17 -4.11
CA ARG A 128 17.62 17.37 -4.84
C ARG A 128 18.26 17.40 -6.22
N GLY A 129 17.54 18.00 -7.18
CA GLY A 129 17.99 18.11 -8.57
C GLY A 129 17.44 17.02 -9.45
N SER A 130 17.90 16.99 -10.70
CA SER A 130 17.42 16.10 -11.75
C SER A 130 18.56 15.23 -12.30
N VAL A 131 18.19 14.09 -12.85
CA VAL A 131 19.03 13.21 -13.67
C VAL A 131 18.59 13.40 -15.11
N ILE A 132 19.55 13.60 -15.99
CA ILE A 132 19.32 13.69 -17.44
C ILE A 132 19.41 12.28 -18.00
N LEU A 133 18.31 11.76 -18.53
CA LEU A 133 18.26 10.48 -19.25
C LEU A 133 17.88 10.78 -20.71
N GLY A 134 18.88 10.86 -21.57
CA GLY A 134 18.69 11.34 -22.95
C GLY A 134 18.24 12.80 -22.95
N ASP A 135 17.07 13.10 -23.54
CA ASP A 135 16.48 14.43 -23.61
C ASP A 135 15.54 14.76 -22.42
N PHE A 136 15.47 13.89 -21.40
CA PHE A 136 14.50 13.99 -20.29
C PHE A 136 15.16 14.34 -18.97
N LEU A 137 14.47 15.19 -18.21
CA LEU A 137 14.84 15.62 -16.85
C LEU A 137 13.96 14.91 -15.83
N PHE A 138 14.52 13.92 -15.11
CA PHE A 138 13.81 13.23 -14.04
C PHE A 138 14.33 13.68 -12.67
N SER A 139 13.40 13.93 -11.73
CA SER A 139 13.78 14.17 -10.33
C SER A 139 14.55 12.97 -9.75
N ARG A 140 15.73 13.21 -9.18
CA ARG A 140 16.54 12.18 -8.51
C ARG A 140 15.74 11.45 -7.44
N TYR A 141 14.89 12.18 -6.71
CA TYR A 141 14.05 11.60 -5.68
C TYR A 141 13.04 10.60 -6.24
N ARG A 142 12.40 10.89 -7.36
CA ARG A 142 11.45 9.98 -8.02
C ARG A 142 12.12 8.70 -8.53
N VAL A 143 13.34 8.82 -9.07
CA VAL A 143 14.12 7.63 -9.47
C VAL A 143 14.47 6.76 -8.27
N MET A 144 14.88 7.38 -7.16
CA MET A 144 15.13 6.66 -5.89
C MET A 144 13.87 5.97 -5.40
N LEU A 145 12.70 6.62 -5.44
CA LEU A 145 11.42 6.00 -5.05
C LEU A 145 11.11 4.76 -5.88
N LEU A 146 11.27 4.82 -7.20
CA LEU A 146 11.07 3.64 -8.06
C LEU A 146 12.01 2.50 -7.71
N ALA A 147 13.28 2.82 -7.42
CA ALA A 147 14.26 1.81 -6.98
C ALA A 147 13.85 1.16 -5.64
N VAL A 148 13.40 1.97 -4.66
CA VAL A 148 12.90 1.47 -3.37
C VAL A 148 11.68 0.56 -3.58
N VAL A 149 10.71 1.00 -4.37
CA VAL A 149 9.51 0.19 -4.67
C VAL A 149 9.89 -1.13 -5.31
N ALA A 150 10.82 -1.12 -6.28
CA ALA A 150 11.30 -2.34 -6.93
C ALA A 150 12.01 -3.29 -5.95
N VAL A 151 12.86 -2.76 -5.07
CA VAL A 151 13.55 -3.56 -4.03
C VAL A 151 12.54 -4.17 -3.07
N VAL A 152 11.57 -3.41 -2.60
CA VAL A 152 10.51 -3.91 -1.70
C VAL A 152 9.67 -4.97 -2.40
N LEU A 153 9.24 -4.73 -3.65
CA LEU A 153 8.48 -5.69 -4.43
C LEU A 153 9.23 -7.02 -4.61
N ILE A 154 10.51 -6.94 -5.01
CA ILE A 154 11.37 -8.13 -5.16
C ILE A 154 11.55 -8.82 -3.81
N GLY A 155 11.80 -8.07 -2.74
CA GLY A 155 11.97 -8.62 -1.39
C GLY A 155 10.73 -9.37 -0.91
N VAL A 156 9.54 -8.78 -1.06
CA VAL A 156 8.27 -9.41 -0.69
C VAL A 156 8.01 -10.64 -1.58
N TRP A 157 8.26 -10.53 -2.87
CA TRP A 157 8.13 -11.67 -3.79
C TRP A 157 9.06 -12.83 -3.40
N LEU A 158 10.34 -12.56 -3.11
CA LEU A 158 11.30 -13.57 -2.64
C LEU A 158 10.85 -14.18 -1.32
N LEU A 159 10.41 -13.35 -0.36
CA LEU A 159 9.92 -13.80 0.94
C LEU A 159 8.74 -14.76 0.77
N LEU A 160 7.77 -14.41 -0.07
CA LEU A 160 6.57 -15.21 -0.26
C LEU A 160 6.80 -16.46 -1.12
N HIS A 161 7.70 -16.41 -2.14
CA HIS A 161 7.82 -17.51 -3.10
C HIS A 161 9.04 -18.43 -2.84
N LYS A 162 10.11 -17.90 -2.23
CA LYS A 162 11.38 -18.64 -2.09
C LYS A 162 11.66 -19.13 -0.66
N THR A 163 10.92 -18.65 0.36
CA THR A 163 11.16 -19.03 1.76
C THR A 163 10.18 -20.07 2.30
N SER A 164 10.53 -20.72 3.41
CA SER A 164 9.64 -21.59 4.18
C SER A 164 8.44 -20.82 4.74
N PHE A 165 8.66 -19.57 5.17
CA PHE A 165 7.61 -18.67 5.62
C PHE A 165 6.51 -18.53 4.56
N GLY A 166 6.87 -18.17 3.35
CA GLY A 166 5.91 -17.99 2.26
C GLY A 166 5.20 -19.29 1.86
N ARG A 167 5.87 -20.46 1.97
CA ARG A 167 5.20 -21.76 1.73
C ARG A 167 4.08 -22.01 2.73
N VAL A 168 4.35 -21.78 4.03
CA VAL A 168 3.33 -21.95 5.09
C VAL A 168 2.18 -20.96 4.93
N VAL A 169 2.49 -19.68 4.63
CA VAL A 169 1.47 -18.65 4.40
C VAL A 169 0.55 -19.05 3.24
N ARG A 170 1.09 -19.41 2.07
CA ARG A 170 0.27 -19.80 0.92
C ARG A 170 -0.54 -21.07 1.18
N ALA A 171 0.05 -22.07 1.84
CA ALA A 171 -0.68 -23.28 2.22
C ALA A 171 -1.82 -22.96 3.21
N GLY A 172 -1.56 -22.07 4.18
CA GLY A 172 -2.55 -21.63 5.16
C GLY A 172 -3.71 -20.83 4.56
N ILE A 173 -3.47 -20.06 3.49
CA ILE A 173 -4.54 -19.37 2.74
C ILE A 173 -5.43 -20.37 1.99
N GLN A 174 -4.84 -21.39 1.37
CA GLN A 174 -5.58 -22.36 0.54
C GLN A 174 -6.31 -23.41 1.39
N ARG A 175 -5.62 -23.99 2.38
CA ARG A 175 -6.14 -25.10 3.20
C ARG A 175 -5.66 -25.00 4.64
N PRO A 176 -6.27 -24.11 5.46
CA PRO A 176 -5.84 -23.89 6.85
C PRO A 176 -5.93 -25.16 7.71
N ASP A 177 -6.98 -25.98 7.50
CA ASP A 177 -7.22 -27.21 8.26
C ASP A 177 -6.12 -28.26 8.02
N MET A 178 -5.65 -28.39 6.79
CA MET A 178 -4.54 -29.30 6.47
C MET A 178 -3.22 -28.86 7.10
N VAL A 179 -2.95 -27.55 7.13
CA VAL A 179 -1.74 -27.01 7.77
C VAL A 179 -1.82 -27.23 9.29
N ALA A 180 -3.00 -27.07 9.89
CA ALA A 180 -3.21 -27.36 11.30
C ALA A 180 -3.04 -28.86 11.62
N ALA A 181 -3.52 -29.76 10.74
CA ALA A 181 -3.34 -31.20 10.88
C ALA A 181 -1.86 -31.63 10.83
N LEU A 182 -1.00 -30.87 10.14
CA LEU A 182 0.46 -31.06 10.16
C LEU A 182 1.14 -30.49 11.43
N GLY A 183 0.37 -30.01 12.41
CA GLY A 183 0.86 -29.46 13.67
C GLY A 183 1.44 -28.04 13.56
N ILE A 184 1.26 -27.36 12.41
CA ILE A 184 1.77 -26.00 12.20
C ILE A 184 0.76 -24.98 12.71
N ARG A 185 1.17 -24.14 13.66
CA ARG A 185 0.36 -23.03 14.16
C ARG A 185 0.38 -21.87 13.17
N LEU A 186 -0.76 -21.56 12.53
CA LEU A 186 -0.84 -20.48 11.53
C LEU A 186 -0.81 -19.08 12.15
N GLN A 187 -1.23 -18.92 13.40
CA GLN A 187 -1.34 -17.59 14.04
C GLN A 187 -0.08 -16.72 13.95
N PRO A 188 1.15 -17.21 14.25
CA PRO A 188 2.36 -16.40 14.12
C PRO A 188 2.62 -15.92 12.68
N TYR A 189 2.29 -16.76 11.71
CA TYR A 189 2.44 -16.42 10.29
C TYR A 189 1.45 -15.34 9.86
N MET A 190 0.19 -15.42 10.33
CA MET A 190 -0.82 -14.39 10.08
C MET A 190 -0.40 -13.05 10.68
N THR A 191 0.06 -13.03 11.94
CA THR A 191 0.60 -11.82 12.58
C THR A 191 1.77 -11.23 11.80
N ALA A 192 2.70 -12.07 11.33
CA ALA A 192 3.85 -11.61 10.55
C ALA A 192 3.43 -11.02 9.19
N VAL A 193 2.41 -11.58 8.52
CA VAL A 193 1.87 -11.01 7.28
C VAL A 193 1.19 -9.68 7.52
N VAL A 194 0.42 -9.53 8.61
CA VAL A 194 -0.20 -8.25 8.96
C VAL A 194 0.88 -7.21 9.29
N MET A 195 1.90 -7.58 10.07
CA MET A 195 3.06 -6.72 10.36
C MET A 195 3.74 -6.26 9.07
N LEU A 196 3.97 -7.17 8.13
CA LEU A 196 4.57 -6.86 6.83
C LEU A 196 3.69 -5.89 6.02
N GLY A 197 2.38 -6.17 5.92
CA GLY A 197 1.44 -5.32 5.20
C GLY A 197 1.34 -3.92 5.78
N VAL A 198 1.22 -3.80 7.10
CA VAL A 198 1.21 -2.51 7.83
C VAL A 198 2.53 -1.77 7.64
N GLY A 199 3.67 -2.48 7.70
CA GLY A 199 4.99 -1.90 7.43
C GLY A 199 5.12 -1.35 6.01
N MET A 200 4.53 -2.04 5.01
CA MET A 200 4.52 -1.55 3.62
C MET A 200 3.67 -0.28 3.46
N ALA A 201 2.53 -0.19 4.14
CA ALA A 201 1.73 1.04 4.14
C ALA A 201 2.52 2.20 4.77
N ALA A 202 3.14 1.98 5.92
CA ALA A 202 3.97 2.98 6.59
C ALA A 202 5.19 3.40 5.75
N MET A 203 5.79 2.45 5.04
CA MET A 203 6.86 2.72 4.06
C MET A 203 6.36 3.65 2.94
N GLY A 204 5.17 3.36 2.39
CA GLY A 204 4.51 4.25 1.44
C GLY A 204 4.37 5.66 2.00
N GLY A 205 3.87 5.81 3.23
CA GLY A 205 3.76 7.10 3.90
C GLY A 205 5.10 7.82 4.05
N ALA A 206 6.11 7.14 4.59
CA ALA A 206 7.42 7.71 4.86
C ALA A 206 8.16 8.16 3.58
N PHE A 207 8.22 7.30 2.57
CA PHE A 207 8.96 7.59 1.34
C PHE A 207 8.25 8.58 0.42
N PHE A 208 6.91 8.64 0.44
CA PHE A 208 6.17 9.58 -0.41
C PHE A 208 5.83 10.90 0.28
N ALA A 209 6.00 11.04 1.60
CA ALA A 209 5.81 12.29 2.33
C ALA A 209 6.50 13.51 1.69
N PRO A 210 7.77 13.44 1.19
CA PRO A 210 8.44 14.58 0.59
C PRO A 210 7.88 15.05 -0.77
N ILE A 211 7.04 14.26 -1.43
CA ILE A 211 6.40 14.63 -2.71
C ILE A 211 4.89 14.78 -2.59
N THR A 212 4.34 14.49 -1.42
CA THR A 212 2.94 14.71 -1.07
C THR A 212 2.87 15.69 0.10
N ILE A 213 1.70 16.29 0.31
CA ILE A 213 1.46 17.11 1.49
C ILE A 213 1.00 16.19 2.62
N VAL A 214 1.69 16.21 3.76
CA VAL A 214 1.32 15.40 4.93
C VAL A 214 0.20 16.11 5.68
N HIS A 215 -0.98 15.50 5.75
CA HIS A 215 -2.15 16.02 6.45
C HIS A 215 -2.95 14.87 7.10
N PRO A 216 -3.75 15.12 8.14
CA PRO A 216 -4.40 14.05 8.90
C PRO A 216 -5.33 13.15 8.09
N ALA A 217 -6.04 13.69 7.09
CA ALA A 217 -6.98 12.93 6.26
C ALA A 217 -6.31 12.09 5.16
N MET A 218 -4.99 12.21 4.94
CA MET A 218 -4.26 11.50 3.87
C MET A 218 -4.46 9.98 3.90
N GLY A 219 -4.70 9.42 5.09
CA GLY A 219 -4.98 7.99 5.26
C GLY A 219 -6.31 7.55 4.66
N ALA A 220 -7.36 8.36 4.86
CA ALA A 220 -8.68 8.10 4.30
C ALA A 220 -8.72 8.27 2.78
N GLU A 221 -7.96 9.20 2.24
CA GLU A 221 -7.84 9.41 0.80
C GLU A 221 -7.16 8.25 0.10
N ILE A 222 -6.01 7.82 0.63
CA ILE A 222 -5.21 6.80 -0.01
C ILE A 222 -5.82 5.40 0.08
N ILE A 223 -6.54 5.08 1.17
CA ILE A 223 -7.13 3.74 1.34
C ILE A 223 -8.18 3.46 0.25
N THR A 224 -8.92 4.48 -0.18
CA THR A 224 -9.91 4.36 -1.25
C THR A 224 -9.24 3.97 -2.57
N VAL A 225 -8.14 4.63 -2.93
CA VAL A 225 -7.37 4.30 -4.14
C VAL A 225 -6.73 2.91 -4.02
N ALA A 226 -6.15 2.59 -2.87
CA ALA A 226 -5.55 1.28 -2.62
C ALA A 226 -6.58 0.16 -2.74
N PHE A 227 -7.79 0.36 -2.23
CA PHE A 227 -8.89 -0.59 -2.37
C PHE A 227 -9.28 -0.78 -3.84
N VAL A 228 -9.42 0.29 -4.61
CA VAL A 228 -9.69 0.21 -6.06
C VAL A 228 -8.60 -0.59 -6.77
N VAL A 229 -7.33 -0.34 -6.47
CA VAL A 229 -6.20 -1.09 -7.05
C VAL A 229 -6.29 -2.59 -6.71
N VAL A 230 -6.61 -2.94 -5.46
CA VAL A 230 -6.76 -4.35 -5.05
C VAL A 230 -7.94 -5.01 -5.75
N VAL A 231 -9.06 -4.31 -5.93
CA VAL A 231 -10.24 -4.80 -6.65
C VAL A 231 -9.94 -4.99 -8.13
N ILE A 232 -9.30 -4.03 -8.79
CA ILE A 232 -8.86 -4.17 -10.20
C ILE A 232 -7.89 -5.33 -10.35
N GLY A 233 -6.93 -5.47 -9.42
CA GLY A 233 -5.95 -6.56 -9.45
C GLY A 233 -6.54 -7.94 -9.26
N GLY A 234 -7.61 -8.00 -8.47
CA GLY A 234 -8.24 -9.21 -7.94
C GLY A 234 -7.78 -9.49 -6.51
N LEU A 235 -8.76 -9.59 -5.60
CA LEU A 235 -8.54 -9.80 -4.17
C LEU A 235 -7.65 -11.02 -3.92
N GLY A 236 -6.53 -10.82 -3.23
CA GLY A 236 -5.57 -11.87 -2.90
C GLY A 236 -4.54 -12.21 -3.98
N SER A 237 -4.59 -11.60 -5.16
CA SER A 237 -3.62 -11.83 -6.22
C SER A 237 -2.43 -10.88 -6.12
N PHE A 238 -1.24 -11.41 -5.84
CA PHE A 238 0.00 -10.61 -5.79
C PHE A 238 0.29 -9.88 -7.11
N TRP A 239 0.38 -10.63 -8.21
CA TRP A 239 0.69 -10.07 -9.52
C TRP A 239 -0.46 -9.23 -10.10
N GLY A 240 -1.70 -9.58 -9.77
CA GLY A 240 -2.86 -8.77 -10.14
C GLY A 240 -2.77 -7.36 -9.56
N VAL A 241 -2.43 -7.24 -8.28
CA VAL A 241 -2.25 -5.94 -7.61
C VAL A 241 -1.07 -5.16 -8.19
N VAL A 242 0.05 -5.84 -8.51
CA VAL A 242 1.21 -5.18 -9.17
C VAL A 242 0.81 -4.55 -10.49
N ILE A 243 0.16 -5.32 -11.37
CA ILE A 243 -0.28 -4.85 -12.69
C ILE A 243 -1.31 -3.73 -12.54
N ALA A 244 -2.28 -3.90 -11.63
CA ALA A 244 -3.34 -2.92 -11.40
C ALA A 244 -2.78 -1.58 -10.88
N ALA A 245 -1.84 -1.62 -9.93
CA ALA A 245 -1.23 -0.42 -9.37
C ALA A 245 -0.48 0.39 -10.44
N LEU A 246 0.31 -0.29 -11.27
CA LEU A 246 1.03 0.36 -12.36
C LEU A 246 0.08 0.92 -13.43
N LEU A 247 -0.97 0.15 -13.78
CA LEU A 247 -1.98 0.58 -14.74
C LEU A 247 -2.75 1.81 -14.23
N VAL A 248 -3.23 1.78 -12.98
CA VAL A 248 -3.93 2.90 -12.33
C VAL A 248 -3.01 4.13 -12.26
N GLY A 249 -1.75 3.94 -11.89
CA GLY A 249 -0.78 5.02 -11.82
C GLY A 249 -0.55 5.69 -13.18
N VAL A 250 -0.36 4.89 -14.24
CA VAL A 250 -0.14 5.40 -15.60
C VAL A 250 -1.41 6.11 -16.13
N VAL A 251 -2.59 5.49 -15.99
CA VAL A 251 -3.85 6.10 -16.42
C VAL A 251 -4.09 7.41 -15.71
N ARG A 252 -3.92 7.46 -14.38
CA ARG A 252 -4.06 8.71 -13.61
C ARG A 252 -3.03 9.75 -14.04
N GLY A 253 -1.75 9.35 -14.19
CA GLY A 253 -0.67 10.27 -14.60
C GLY A 253 -0.94 10.92 -15.95
N ILE A 254 -1.38 10.15 -16.92
CA ILE A 254 -1.77 10.65 -18.25
C ILE A 254 -3.01 11.55 -18.14
N THR A 255 -4.04 11.12 -17.39
CA THR A 255 -5.30 11.89 -17.27
C THR A 255 -5.06 13.24 -16.59
N ILE A 256 -4.30 13.30 -15.50
CA ILE A 256 -3.99 14.56 -14.80
C ILE A 256 -3.32 15.56 -15.75
N HIS A 257 -2.53 15.07 -16.69
CA HIS A 257 -1.85 15.96 -17.64
C HIS A 257 -2.83 16.61 -18.63
N PHE A 258 -3.73 15.82 -19.23
CA PHE A 258 -4.68 16.35 -20.23
C PHE A 258 -5.89 17.03 -19.58
N VAL A 259 -6.41 16.49 -18.51
CA VAL A 259 -7.60 16.96 -17.79
C VAL A 259 -7.39 16.81 -16.27
N PRO A 260 -6.71 17.78 -15.59
CA PRO A 260 -6.35 17.68 -14.17
C PRO A 260 -7.54 17.36 -13.26
N ALA A 261 -8.71 17.94 -13.55
CA ALA A 261 -9.94 17.71 -12.77
C ALA A 261 -10.48 16.27 -12.88
N ALA A 262 -10.11 15.51 -13.93
CA ALA A 262 -10.56 14.14 -14.14
C ALA A 262 -9.60 13.09 -13.55
N GLY A 263 -8.49 13.51 -12.96
CA GLY A 263 -7.45 12.60 -12.46
C GLY A 263 -7.95 11.56 -11.44
N GLU A 264 -8.81 11.97 -10.52
CA GLU A 264 -9.41 11.02 -9.56
C GLU A 264 -10.52 10.18 -10.21
N ALA A 265 -11.37 10.80 -11.01
CA ALA A 265 -12.45 10.09 -11.69
C ALA A 265 -11.91 8.97 -12.61
N SER A 266 -10.74 9.17 -13.23
CA SER A 266 -10.13 8.18 -14.14
C SER A 266 -9.87 6.83 -13.47
N ILE A 267 -9.56 6.82 -12.18
CA ILE A 267 -9.32 5.59 -11.40
C ILE A 267 -10.61 4.77 -11.30
N TYR A 268 -11.73 5.44 -10.98
CA TYR A 268 -13.03 4.78 -10.83
C TYR A 268 -13.61 4.34 -12.17
N VAL A 269 -13.43 5.14 -13.22
CA VAL A 269 -13.80 4.75 -14.60
C VAL A 269 -13.01 3.51 -15.02
N LEU A 270 -11.71 3.47 -14.77
CA LEU A 270 -10.89 2.29 -15.05
C LEU A 270 -11.38 1.06 -14.28
N MET A 271 -11.69 1.23 -12.98
CA MET A 271 -12.24 0.14 -12.16
C MET A 271 -13.54 -0.39 -12.76
N PHE A 272 -14.47 0.51 -13.11
CA PHE A 272 -15.74 0.13 -13.74
C PHE A 272 -15.53 -0.66 -15.01
N LEU A 273 -14.67 -0.19 -15.91
CA LEU A 273 -14.37 -0.86 -17.19
C LEU A 273 -13.74 -2.25 -16.96
N VAL A 274 -12.78 -2.36 -16.04
CA VAL A 274 -12.14 -3.64 -15.74
C VAL A 274 -13.14 -4.63 -15.15
N LEU A 275 -13.98 -4.20 -14.20
CA LEU A 275 -14.97 -5.08 -13.57
C LEU A 275 -16.11 -5.47 -14.53
N LEU A 276 -16.45 -4.61 -15.48
CA LEU A 276 -17.43 -4.93 -16.52
C LEU A 276 -16.94 -6.09 -17.41
N VAL A 277 -15.65 -6.11 -17.76
CA VAL A 277 -15.05 -7.14 -18.62
C VAL A 277 -14.59 -8.36 -17.80
N ARG A 278 -14.06 -8.11 -16.59
CA ARG A 278 -13.54 -9.14 -15.67
C ARG A 278 -14.04 -8.89 -14.24
N PRO A 279 -15.23 -9.41 -13.88
CA PRO A 279 -15.85 -9.15 -12.56
C PRO A 279 -15.01 -9.60 -11.36
N ARG A 280 -13.99 -10.44 -11.57
CA ARG A 280 -13.06 -10.93 -10.54
C ARG A 280 -11.75 -10.15 -10.47
N GLY A 281 -11.61 -9.06 -11.24
CA GLY A 281 -10.35 -8.36 -11.44
C GLY A 281 -9.46 -9.05 -12.48
N LEU A 282 -8.25 -8.46 -12.70
CA LEU A 282 -7.35 -8.90 -13.77
C LEU A 282 -6.84 -10.33 -13.58
N LEU A 283 -6.44 -10.70 -12.35
CA LEU A 283 -5.86 -12.00 -12.00
C LEU A 283 -6.48 -12.59 -10.72
N GLY A 284 -7.76 -12.33 -10.45
CA GLY A 284 -8.48 -12.91 -9.32
C GLY A 284 -8.69 -14.42 -9.49
N GLU A 285 -8.33 -15.22 -8.48
CA GLU A 285 -8.54 -16.66 -8.46
C GLU A 285 -9.98 -17.01 -8.10
N ARG A 286 -10.45 -18.18 -8.59
CA ARG A 286 -11.71 -18.79 -8.12
C ARG A 286 -11.49 -19.27 -6.68
N ILE A 287 -12.07 -18.60 -5.71
CA ILE A 287 -12.29 -19.22 -4.41
C ILE A 287 -13.49 -20.14 -4.60
N GLU A 288 -13.24 -21.42 -4.83
CA GLU A 288 -14.29 -22.43 -4.73
C GLU A 288 -14.68 -22.52 -3.27
N LYS A 289 -15.80 -21.89 -2.92
CA LYS A 289 -16.50 -22.25 -1.67
C LYS A 289 -17.03 -23.66 -1.91
N PHE A 290 -16.42 -24.64 -1.28
CA PHE A 290 -17.05 -25.94 -1.12
C PHE A 290 -18.27 -25.70 -0.21
N GLU A 291 -19.46 -25.92 -0.77
CA GLU A 291 -20.71 -26.04 -0.01
C GLU A 291 -20.68 -27.28 0.87
#